data_2057768d17928364faceb5cb3b61fb1d
#
_entry.id   2057768d17928364faceb5cb3b61fb1d
#
_cell.length_a   1.000
_cell.length_b   1.000
_cell.length_c   1.000
_cell.angle_alpha   90.00
_cell.angle_beta   90.00
_cell.angle_gamma   90.00
#
_symmetry.space_group_name_H-M   'P 1'
#
loop_
_entity.id
_entity.type
_entity.pdbx_description
1 polymer ?
#
loop_
_entity_poly.entity_id
_entity_poly.type
_entity_poly.pdbx_seq_one_letter_code
_entity_poly.pdbx_strand_id
1 'polypeptide(L)'
;MNKILVFDMDGTIADFYGVEGWLEDLKNYNTRPYEIAQPVYEPTMLNNLIDTLKVNGWRIVIVSWLSKDSNKEYDAAVRSAKRAWLEQIGFPYDEIHLVKYGTTKANCTRHLGGFQILVDDNEKVRSGWNLGNTINANENILEQLVNLLVAEI
;
A
#
# COMPACT_ATOMS: atom_id res chain seq x y z
N MET A 1 22.53 6.86 -0.97
CA MET A 1 21.66 5.84 -1.58
C MET A 1 20.21 6.16 -1.26
N ASN A 2 19.34 6.03 -2.25
CA ASN A 2 17.91 6.23 -2.02
C ASN A 2 17.34 5.13 -1.12
N LYS A 3 16.45 5.52 -0.22
CA LYS A 3 15.72 4.62 0.66
C LYS A 3 14.23 4.76 0.33
N ILE A 4 13.61 3.66 -0.03
CA ILE A 4 12.24 3.66 -0.53
C ILE A 4 11.42 2.64 0.23
N LEU A 5 10.25 3.08 0.76
CA LEU A 5 9.24 2.19 1.29
C LEU A 5 8.11 2.09 0.27
N VAL A 6 7.79 0.88 -0.13
CA VAL A 6 6.73 0.58 -1.07
C VAL A 6 5.61 -0.11 -0.32
N PHE A 7 4.44 0.52 -0.27
CA PHE A 7 3.28 0.01 0.46
C PHE A 7 2.25 -0.56 -0.50
N ASP A 8 1.81 -1.78 -0.22
CA ASP A 8 0.52 -2.27 -0.65
C ASP A 8 -0.59 -1.49 0.07
N MET A 9 -1.80 -1.51 -0.45
CA MET A 9 -2.93 -0.79 0.14
C MET A 9 -3.95 -1.72 0.80
N ASP A 10 -4.58 -2.60 0.02
CA ASP A 10 -5.65 -3.48 0.52
C ASP A 10 -5.08 -4.59 1.40
N GLY A 11 -5.52 -4.66 2.66
CA GLY A 11 -4.99 -5.59 3.65
C GLY A 11 -3.73 -5.10 4.36
N THR A 12 -3.19 -3.95 3.97
CA THR A 12 -1.96 -3.37 4.55
C THR A 12 -2.26 -2.05 5.25
N ILE A 13 -2.80 -1.07 4.52
CA ILE A 13 -3.20 0.24 5.07
C ILE A 13 -4.71 0.25 5.30
N ALA A 14 -5.48 -0.28 4.35
CA ALA A 14 -6.93 -0.36 4.39
C ALA A 14 -7.37 -1.78 4.75
N ASP A 15 -8.27 -1.92 5.71
CA ASP A 15 -8.89 -3.20 6.06
C ASP A 15 -9.99 -3.55 5.06
N PHE A 16 -9.58 -3.75 3.82
CA PHE A 16 -10.46 -4.05 2.69
C PHE A 16 -11.22 -5.36 2.90
N TYR A 17 -10.50 -6.40 3.30
CA TYR A 17 -11.07 -7.73 3.46
C TYR A 17 -11.95 -7.86 4.71
N GLY A 18 -11.90 -6.88 5.60
CA GLY A 18 -12.80 -6.76 6.74
C GLY A 18 -14.15 -6.16 6.39
N VAL A 19 -14.34 -5.66 5.18
CA VAL A 19 -15.63 -5.13 4.74
C VAL A 19 -16.55 -6.29 4.40
N GLU A 20 -17.67 -6.38 5.12
CA GLU A 20 -18.66 -7.43 4.85
C GLU A 20 -19.22 -7.27 3.43
N GLY A 21 -19.20 -8.36 2.66
CA GLY A 21 -19.69 -8.38 1.29
C GLY A 21 -18.73 -7.85 0.25
N TRP A 22 -17.45 -7.67 0.59
CA TRP A 22 -16.48 -7.10 -0.35
C TRP A 22 -16.36 -7.89 -1.66
N LEU A 23 -16.38 -9.23 -1.59
CA LEU A 23 -16.23 -10.06 -2.79
C LEU A 23 -17.46 -9.94 -3.71
N GLU A 24 -18.63 -9.94 -3.14
CA GLU A 24 -19.88 -9.75 -3.91
C GLU A 24 -19.93 -8.37 -4.56
N ASP A 25 -19.49 -7.34 -3.83
CA ASP A 25 -19.40 -5.98 -4.38
C ASP A 25 -18.46 -5.92 -5.58
N LEU A 26 -17.29 -6.59 -5.52
CA LEU A 26 -16.36 -6.65 -6.66
C LEU A 26 -16.99 -7.35 -7.87
N LYS A 27 -17.71 -8.45 -7.64
CA LYS A 27 -18.39 -9.20 -8.71
C LYS A 27 -19.47 -8.35 -9.39
N ASN A 28 -20.04 -7.42 -8.68
CA ASN A 28 -21.08 -6.50 -9.18
C ASN A 28 -20.52 -5.14 -9.60
N TYR A 29 -19.20 -5.00 -9.70
CA TYR A 29 -18.53 -3.75 -10.08
C TYR A 29 -18.91 -2.58 -9.18
N ASN A 30 -19.02 -2.84 -7.87
CA ASN A 30 -19.34 -1.84 -6.86
C ASN A 30 -18.06 -1.40 -6.14
N THR A 31 -17.82 -0.10 -6.06
CA THR A 31 -16.63 0.46 -5.40
C THR A 31 -16.77 0.57 -3.88
N ARG A 32 -17.93 0.22 -3.33
CA ARG A 32 -18.22 0.38 -1.90
C ARG A 32 -17.11 -0.10 -0.95
N PRO A 33 -16.50 -1.30 -1.12
CA PRO A 33 -15.44 -1.75 -0.21
C PRO A 33 -14.22 -0.83 -0.18
N TYR A 34 -13.90 -0.24 -1.32
CA TYR A 34 -12.77 0.71 -1.43
C TYR A 34 -13.09 2.05 -0.76
N GLU A 35 -14.36 2.39 -0.61
CA GLU A 35 -14.78 3.66 -0.04
C GLU A 35 -14.95 3.58 1.48
N ILE A 36 -15.43 2.44 2.00
CA ILE A 36 -15.83 2.33 3.41
C ILE A 36 -14.85 1.53 4.28
N ALA A 37 -13.79 0.96 3.72
CA ALA A 37 -12.81 0.20 4.49
C ALA A 37 -12.26 1.05 5.64
N GLN A 38 -12.13 0.43 6.81
CA GLN A 38 -11.48 1.09 7.94
C GLN A 38 -9.97 1.07 7.76
N PRO A 39 -9.23 2.08 8.23
CA PRO A 39 -7.77 1.98 8.27
C PRO A 39 -7.34 0.87 9.22
N VAL A 40 -6.30 0.11 8.84
CA VAL A 40 -5.76 -0.97 9.69
C VAL A 40 -5.15 -0.41 10.98
N TYR A 41 -4.54 0.77 10.89
CA TYR A 41 -3.94 1.48 12.02
C TYR A 41 -4.61 2.82 12.22
N GLU A 42 -4.54 3.36 13.44
CA GLU A 42 -5.03 4.70 13.69
C GLU A 42 -4.25 5.69 12.80
N PRO A 43 -4.96 6.49 11.95
CA PRO A 43 -4.28 7.28 10.92
C PRO A 43 -3.23 8.26 11.45
N THR A 44 -3.50 8.93 12.56
CA THR A 44 -2.53 9.88 13.12
C THR A 44 -1.24 9.20 13.54
N MET A 45 -1.31 8.02 14.15
CA MET A 45 -0.11 7.25 14.55
C MET A 45 0.70 6.82 13.33
N LEU A 46 0.05 6.22 12.34
CA LEU A 46 0.75 5.76 11.15
C LEU A 46 1.33 6.94 10.37
N ASN A 47 0.53 7.98 10.15
CA ASN A 47 0.95 9.13 9.36
C ASN A 47 2.13 9.87 9.99
N ASN A 48 2.13 10.04 11.31
CA ASN A 48 3.24 10.68 12.02
C ASN A 48 4.53 9.86 11.87
N LEU A 49 4.42 8.55 11.95
CA LEU A 49 5.57 7.66 11.77
C LEU A 49 6.11 7.74 10.33
N ILE A 50 5.23 7.75 9.34
CA ILE A 50 5.61 7.90 7.94
C ILE A 50 6.28 9.26 7.71
N ASP A 51 5.71 10.34 8.26
CA ASP A 51 6.33 11.66 8.15
C ASP A 51 7.74 11.70 8.76
N THR A 52 7.94 11.02 9.89
CA THR A 52 9.27 10.91 10.51
C THR A 52 10.25 10.16 9.60
N LEU A 53 9.79 9.07 8.98
CA LEU A 53 10.61 8.35 8.00
C LEU A 53 10.98 9.24 6.82
N LYS A 54 10.04 10.03 6.31
CA LYS A 54 10.30 10.97 5.20
C LYS A 54 11.35 12.01 5.58
N VAL A 55 11.27 12.56 6.79
CA VAL A 55 12.28 13.49 7.30
C VAL A 55 13.67 12.83 7.35
N ASN A 56 13.72 11.53 7.60
CA ASN A 56 14.95 10.74 7.61
C ASN A 56 15.38 10.21 6.24
N GLY A 57 14.79 10.73 5.17
CA GLY A 57 15.21 10.46 3.80
C GLY A 57 14.49 9.32 3.10
N TRP A 58 13.47 8.75 3.71
CA TRP A 58 12.65 7.71 3.06
C TRP A 58 11.65 8.33 2.07
N ARG A 59 11.59 7.77 0.87
CA ARG A 59 10.54 8.07 -0.10
C ARG A 59 9.43 7.04 0.07
N ILE A 60 8.20 7.50 0.03
CA ILE A 60 7.02 6.66 0.29
C ILE A 60 6.24 6.47 -1.01
N VAL A 61 6.12 5.23 -1.45
CA VAL A 61 5.46 4.86 -2.70
C VAL A 61 4.34 3.86 -2.39
N ILE A 62 3.18 4.04 -3.01
CA ILE A 62 2.11 3.06 -2.97
C ILE A 62 2.07 2.33 -4.31
N VAL A 63 2.05 1.00 -4.28
CA VAL A 63 1.76 0.17 -5.44
C VAL A 63 0.63 -0.78 -5.06
N SER A 64 -0.52 -0.58 -5.66
CA SER A 64 -1.73 -1.35 -5.35
C SER A 64 -2.37 -1.91 -6.60
N TRP A 65 -2.82 -3.16 -6.51
CA TRP A 65 -3.53 -3.81 -7.61
C TRP A 65 -4.98 -3.37 -7.68
N LEU A 66 -5.47 -3.20 -8.89
CA LEU A 66 -6.90 -3.05 -9.16
C LEU A 66 -7.59 -4.41 -9.00
N SER A 67 -8.92 -4.40 -9.08
CA SER A 67 -9.72 -5.62 -8.89
C SER A 67 -9.44 -6.66 -9.97
N LYS A 68 -9.45 -7.92 -9.57
CA LYS A 68 -9.40 -9.05 -10.50
C LYS A 68 -10.71 -9.10 -11.31
N ASP A 69 -10.62 -9.58 -12.56
CA ASP A 69 -11.78 -9.72 -13.45
C ASP A 69 -12.59 -8.42 -13.62
N SER A 70 -11.87 -7.33 -13.74
CA SER A 70 -12.43 -5.99 -13.87
C SER A 70 -12.64 -5.58 -15.33
N ASN A 71 -13.19 -4.40 -15.52
CA ASN A 71 -13.29 -3.74 -16.82
C ASN A 71 -12.72 -2.32 -16.71
N LYS A 72 -12.59 -1.65 -17.86
CA LYS A 72 -11.97 -0.33 -17.95
C LYS A 72 -12.68 0.73 -17.12
N GLU A 73 -14.01 0.70 -17.11
CA GLU A 73 -14.84 1.67 -16.38
C GLU A 73 -14.71 1.46 -14.86
N TYR A 74 -14.77 0.20 -14.43
CA TYR A 74 -14.61 -0.13 -13.02
C TYR A 74 -13.20 0.19 -12.53
N ASP A 75 -12.17 -0.09 -13.33
CA ASP A 75 -10.79 0.27 -12.98
C ASP A 75 -10.65 1.77 -12.73
N ALA A 76 -11.25 2.60 -13.56
CA ALA A 76 -11.24 4.06 -13.37
C ALA A 76 -11.93 4.46 -12.07
N ALA A 77 -13.08 3.85 -11.79
CA ALA A 77 -13.83 4.10 -10.55
C ALA A 77 -13.06 3.66 -9.31
N VAL A 78 -12.40 2.50 -9.36
CA VAL A 78 -11.57 1.98 -8.26
C VAL A 78 -10.36 2.89 -8.02
N ARG A 79 -9.71 3.36 -9.08
CA ARG A 79 -8.60 4.32 -8.94
C ARG A 79 -9.04 5.58 -8.20
N SER A 80 -10.18 6.13 -8.59
CA SER A 80 -10.73 7.32 -7.93
C SER A 80 -11.08 7.05 -6.46
N ALA A 81 -11.70 5.90 -6.18
CA ALA A 81 -12.06 5.53 -4.81
C ALA A 81 -10.83 5.35 -3.92
N LYS A 82 -9.79 4.69 -4.41
CA LYS A 82 -8.56 4.48 -3.66
C LYS A 82 -7.86 5.80 -3.35
N ARG A 83 -7.76 6.70 -4.33
CA ARG A 83 -7.15 8.02 -4.12
C ARG A 83 -7.93 8.86 -3.11
N ALA A 84 -9.27 8.86 -3.20
CA ALA A 84 -10.12 9.58 -2.27
C ALA A 84 -9.98 9.03 -0.84
N TRP A 85 -9.90 7.71 -0.69
CA TRP A 85 -9.71 7.08 0.62
C TRP A 85 -8.38 7.47 1.27
N LEU A 86 -7.30 7.45 0.50
CA LEU A 86 -5.97 7.86 0.99
C LEU A 86 -5.94 9.33 1.39
N GLU A 87 -6.60 10.18 0.62
CA GLU A 87 -6.73 11.60 0.94
C GLU A 87 -7.51 11.80 2.23
N GLN A 88 -8.60 11.06 2.41
CA GLN A 88 -9.44 11.14 3.61
C GLN A 88 -8.66 10.81 4.89
N ILE A 89 -7.82 9.79 4.87
CA ILE A 89 -7.00 9.43 6.03
C ILE A 89 -5.71 10.24 6.13
N GLY A 90 -5.35 10.99 5.09
CA GLY A 90 -4.17 11.83 5.06
C GLY A 90 -2.85 11.09 4.93
N PHE A 91 -2.84 9.88 4.36
CA PHE A 91 -1.61 9.09 4.22
C PHE A 91 -0.58 9.83 3.35
N PRO A 92 0.63 10.12 3.86
CA PRO A 92 1.56 11.04 3.21
C PRO A 92 2.48 10.34 2.20
N TYR A 93 1.93 9.75 1.14
CA TYR A 93 2.71 9.15 0.08
C TYR A 93 3.29 10.21 -0.87
N ASP A 94 4.43 9.88 -1.48
CA ASP A 94 5.08 10.73 -2.50
C ASP A 94 4.69 10.33 -3.91
N GLU A 95 4.38 9.05 -4.13
CA GLU A 95 4.09 8.51 -5.45
C GLU A 95 3.10 7.35 -5.31
N ILE A 96 2.22 7.18 -6.30
CA ILE A 96 1.22 6.12 -6.28
C ILE A 96 1.10 5.46 -7.65
N HIS A 97 1.04 4.12 -7.64
CA HIS A 97 0.80 3.29 -8.82
C HIS A 97 -0.40 2.39 -8.54
N LEU A 98 -1.49 2.60 -9.26
CA LEU A 98 -2.68 1.76 -9.22
C LEU A 98 -2.72 0.96 -10.51
N VAL A 99 -2.35 -0.31 -10.43
CA VAL A 99 -2.01 -1.14 -11.60
C VAL A 99 -2.89 -2.38 -11.67
N LYS A 100 -2.94 -2.99 -12.84
CA LYS A 100 -3.77 -4.18 -13.05
C LYS A 100 -3.40 -5.29 -12.09
N TYR A 101 -4.41 -6.06 -11.69
CA TYR A 101 -4.24 -7.24 -10.86
C TYR A 101 -3.17 -8.16 -11.42
N GLY A 102 -2.23 -8.57 -10.58
CA GLY A 102 -1.14 -9.47 -10.97
C GLY A 102 0.09 -8.79 -11.55
N THR A 103 0.08 -7.47 -11.72
CA THR A 103 1.27 -6.74 -12.17
C THR A 103 2.42 -6.96 -11.18
N THR A 104 3.62 -7.25 -11.70
CA THR A 104 4.82 -7.37 -10.85
C THR A 104 5.16 -6.02 -10.24
N LYS A 105 4.99 -5.90 -8.92
CA LYS A 105 5.13 -4.61 -8.22
C LYS A 105 6.54 -4.02 -8.34
N ALA A 106 7.57 -4.87 -8.34
CA ALA A 106 8.95 -4.41 -8.48
C ALA A 106 9.18 -3.64 -9.79
N ASN A 107 8.44 -3.98 -10.85
CA ASN A 107 8.57 -3.27 -12.13
C ASN A 107 8.05 -1.83 -12.06
N CYS A 108 7.19 -1.51 -11.10
CA CYS A 108 6.66 -0.16 -10.93
C CYS A 108 7.67 0.79 -10.29
N THR A 109 8.61 0.27 -9.50
CA THR A 109 9.53 1.09 -8.70
C THR A 109 11.01 0.86 -9.00
N ARG A 110 11.34 -0.12 -9.83
CA ARG A 110 12.74 -0.48 -10.16
C ARG A 110 13.54 0.72 -10.65
N HIS A 111 12.93 1.60 -11.45
CA HIS A 111 13.58 2.79 -11.98
C HIS A 111 14.01 3.80 -10.92
N LEU A 112 13.44 3.74 -9.72
CA LEU A 112 13.80 4.63 -8.63
C LEU A 112 15.16 4.28 -8.01
N GLY A 113 15.62 3.05 -8.21
CA GLY A 113 16.92 2.59 -7.68
C GLY A 113 16.96 2.53 -6.16
N GLY A 114 18.16 2.41 -5.61
CA GLY A 114 18.39 2.41 -4.17
C GLY A 114 17.92 1.14 -3.47
N PHE A 115 17.77 1.24 -2.15
CA PHE A 115 17.29 0.16 -1.30
C PHE A 115 15.80 0.32 -1.08
N GLN A 116 15.05 -0.72 -1.45
CA GLN A 116 13.58 -0.66 -1.42
C GLN A 116 13.01 -1.77 -0.54
N ILE A 117 12.15 -1.39 0.39
CA ILE A 117 11.44 -2.32 1.27
C ILE A 117 9.98 -2.35 0.86
N LEU A 118 9.46 -3.55 0.58
CA LEU A 118 8.05 -3.77 0.29
C LEU A 118 7.29 -4.12 1.57
N VAL A 119 6.22 -3.39 1.85
CA VAL A 119 5.28 -3.67 2.94
C VAL A 119 4.00 -4.20 2.31
N ASP A 120 3.72 -5.49 2.50
CA ASP A 120 2.61 -6.17 1.81
C ASP A 120 2.10 -7.34 2.68
N ASP A 121 0.79 -7.59 2.63
CA ASP A 121 0.17 -8.70 3.35
C ASP A 121 0.22 -10.03 2.57
N ASN A 122 0.53 -9.98 1.29
CA ASN A 122 0.53 -11.15 0.40
C ASN A 122 1.91 -11.81 0.35
N GLU A 123 1.98 -13.06 0.82
CA GLU A 123 3.24 -13.81 0.87
C GLU A 123 3.86 -14.01 -0.51
N LYS A 124 3.06 -14.31 -1.54
CA LYS A 124 3.57 -14.50 -2.90
C LYS A 124 4.19 -13.23 -3.47
N VAL A 125 3.57 -12.09 -3.19
CA VAL A 125 4.09 -10.79 -3.63
C VAL A 125 5.42 -10.50 -2.92
N ARG A 126 5.49 -10.72 -1.60
CA ARG A 126 6.74 -10.56 -0.86
C ARG A 126 7.83 -11.49 -1.37
N SER A 127 7.51 -12.76 -1.63
CA SER A 127 8.50 -13.74 -2.12
C SER A 127 9.06 -13.38 -3.49
N GLY A 128 8.29 -12.68 -4.32
CA GLY A 128 8.72 -12.22 -5.63
C GLY A 128 9.48 -10.88 -5.63
N TRP A 129 9.58 -10.22 -4.48
CA TRP A 129 10.26 -8.93 -4.37
C TRP A 129 11.77 -9.11 -4.41
N ASN A 130 12.45 -8.39 -5.32
CA ASN A 130 13.89 -8.52 -5.53
C ASN A 130 14.66 -7.19 -5.47
N LEU A 131 14.04 -6.15 -4.93
CA LEU A 131 14.66 -4.82 -4.83
C LEU A 131 15.18 -4.50 -3.42
N GLY A 132 15.02 -5.41 -2.48
CA GLY A 132 15.47 -5.26 -1.10
C GLY A 132 14.69 -6.19 -0.17
N ASN A 133 14.50 -5.76 1.06
CA ASN A 133 13.79 -6.52 2.07
C ASN A 133 12.27 -6.37 1.96
N THR A 134 11.54 -7.18 2.72
CA THR A 134 10.09 -7.09 2.84
C THR A 134 9.67 -7.00 4.30
N ILE A 135 8.51 -6.39 4.51
CA ILE A 135 7.82 -6.37 5.80
C ILE A 135 6.47 -7.06 5.61
N ASN A 136 6.18 -8.04 6.48
CA ASN A 136 4.92 -8.75 6.47
C ASN A 136 3.84 -7.89 7.14
N ALA A 137 2.90 -7.39 6.34
CA ALA A 137 1.83 -6.53 6.84
C ALA A 137 0.76 -7.26 7.66
N ASN A 138 0.82 -8.59 7.76
CA ASN A 138 -0.03 -9.35 8.68
C ASN A 138 0.47 -9.28 10.14
N GLU A 139 1.67 -8.76 10.34
CA GLU A 139 2.24 -8.49 11.64
C GLU A 139 2.12 -6.99 11.94
N ASN A 140 2.54 -6.55 13.13
CA ASN A 140 2.48 -5.14 13.49
C ASN A 140 3.52 -4.33 12.69
N ILE A 141 3.09 -3.59 11.67
CA ILE A 141 4.00 -2.80 10.85
C ILE A 141 4.55 -1.58 11.59
N LEU A 142 3.84 -1.03 12.57
CA LEU A 142 4.32 0.14 13.32
C LEU A 142 5.63 -0.15 14.01
N GLU A 143 5.73 -1.31 14.65
CA GLU A 143 6.97 -1.76 15.30
C GLU A 143 8.11 -1.91 14.30
N GLN A 144 7.84 -2.55 13.16
CA GLN A 144 8.84 -2.77 12.11
C GLN A 144 9.31 -1.45 11.49
N LEU A 145 8.43 -0.49 11.30
CA LEU A 145 8.79 0.84 10.79
C LEU A 145 9.62 1.63 11.81
N VAL A 146 9.28 1.54 13.10
CA VAL A 146 10.08 2.14 14.16
C VAL A 146 11.50 1.56 14.16
N ASN A 147 11.62 0.24 13.94
CA ASN A 147 12.92 -0.42 13.87
C ASN A 147 13.79 0.12 12.72
N LEU A 148 13.18 0.55 11.61
CA LEU A 148 13.92 1.20 10.53
C LEU A 148 14.57 2.51 10.99
N LEU A 149 13.85 3.30 11.81
CA LEU A 149 14.40 4.54 12.36
C LEU A 149 15.54 4.28 13.34
N VAL A 150 15.39 3.28 14.20
CA VAL A 150 16.41 2.91 15.18
C VAL A 150 17.68 2.37 14.50
N ALA A 151 17.53 1.60 13.43
CA ALA A 151 18.65 1.03 12.70
C ALA A 151 19.54 2.09 12.02
N GLU A 152 19.05 3.31 11.88
CA GLU A 152 19.80 4.42 11.25
C GLU A 152 20.64 5.24 12.25
N ILE A 153 20.44 4.99 13.55
CA ILE A 153 21.21 5.64 14.60
C ILE A 153 22.53 4.92 14.81
#